data_06f2e6edbf515960b5db36020097c3ee
#
_entry.id   06f2e6edbf515960b5db36020097c3ee
#
_cell.length_a   1.000
_cell.length_b   1.000
_cell.length_c   1.000
_cell.angle_alpha   90.00
_cell.angle_beta   90.00
_cell.angle_gamma   90.00
#
_symmetry.space_group_name_H-M   'P 1'
#
loop_
_entity.id
_entity.type
_entity.pdbx_description
1 polymer ?
#
loop_
_entity_poly.entity_id
_entity_poly.type
_entity_poly.pdbx_seq_one_letter_code
_entity_poly.pdbx_strand_id
1 'polypeptide(L)'
;RVSRKTWEELRRLDIGGGQSMLLFDELLEMLQDTQHHLYVETKHPSGQGDILEEQMVLRLRYAGLIDDPRIHIISFSHHAIRRMQNLAPHMDRIYLRRDWERHVNRPDVMLSKPTALGVSLLRAKLQPAIIGAQGLPTYLWTVDKPEDMKWAWANGVDMLATNQPEVALHAIEL
;
A
#
# COMPACT_ATOMS: atom_id res chain seq x y z
N ARG A 1 -5.13 -0.23 22.39
CA ARG A 1 -5.08 -1.15 21.23
C ARG A 1 -6.47 -1.19 20.59
N VAL A 2 -6.56 -1.02 19.29
CA VAL A 2 -7.81 -1.08 18.51
C VAL A 2 -8.57 -2.38 18.80
N SER A 3 -7.89 -3.52 18.84
CA SER A 3 -8.47 -4.85 19.09
C SER A 3 -9.15 -5.06 20.46
N ARG A 4 -9.10 -4.06 21.35
CA ARG A 4 -9.72 -4.11 22.69
C ARG A 4 -10.84 -3.11 22.88
N LYS A 5 -11.28 -2.47 21.80
CA LYS A 5 -12.31 -1.43 21.82
C LYS A 5 -13.47 -1.82 20.93
N THR A 6 -14.67 -1.39 21.31
CA THR A 6 -15.84 -1.47 20.43
C THR A 6 -15.76 -0.41 19.33
N TRP A 7 -16.56 -0.56 18.29
CA TRP A 7 -16.64 0.44 17.22
C TRP A 7 -17.11 1.79 17.76
N GLU A 8 -18.11 1.80 18.64
CA GLU A 8 -18.64 3.02 19.27
C GLU A 8 -17.54 3.77 20.07
N GLU A 9 -16.66 3.04 20.75
CA GLU A 9 -15.52 3.64 21.45
C GLU A 9 -14.49 4.21 20.47
N LEU A 10 -14.21 3.47 19.38
CA LEU A 10 -13.24 3.90 18.37
C LEU A 10 -13.71 5.14 17.61
N ARG A 11 -14.99 5.20 17.23
CA ARG A 11 -15.57 6.32 16.48
C ARG A 11 -15.56 7.65 17.27
N ARG A 12 -15.52 7.57 18.61
CA ARG A 12 -15.45 8.74 19.49
C ARG A 12 -14.03 9.30 19.68
N LEU A 13 -13.02 8.59 19.20
CA LEU A 13 -11.63 9.03 19.31
C LEU A 13 -11.36 10.10 18.25
N ASP A 14 -10.76 11.20 18.67
CA ASP A 14 -10.12 12.14 17.75
C ASP A 14 -8.80 11.52 17.27
N ILE A 15 -8.71 11.23 15.97
CA ILE A 15 -7.50 10.70 15.34
C ILE A 15 -6.59 11.82 14.83
N GLY A 16 -6.96 13.08 15.08
CA GLY A 16 -6.23 14.28 14.73
C GLY A 16 -7.13 15.30 14.02
N GLY A 17 -7.02 16.59 14.43
CA GLY A 17 -7.77 17.69 13.81
C GLY A 17 -9.29 17.60 13.92
N GLY A 18 -9.82 16.96 14.95
CA GLY A 18 -11.27 16.76 15.15
C GLY A 18 -11.88 15.67 14.28
N GLN A 19 -11.06 14.82 13.66
CA GLN A 19 -11.53 13.78 12.76
C GLN A 19 -11.78 12.45 13.50
N SER A 20 -12.83 11.73 13.10
CA SER A 20 -13.15 10.41 13.61
C SER A 20 -12.61 9.31 12.70
N MET A 21 -12.44 8.10 13.28
CA MET A 21 -12.07 6.91 12.54
C MET A 21 -13.18 6.50 11.56
N LEU A 22 -12.80 6.11 10.34
CA LEU A 22 -13.70 5.58 9.33
C LEU A 22 -13.73 4.05 9.35
N LEU A 23 -14.87 3.47 9.01
CA LEU A 23 -14.96 2.08 8.57
C LEU A 23 -14.42 1.94 7.15
N PHE A 24 -13.95 0.74 6.83
CA PHE A 24 -13.50 0.46 5.47
C PHE A 24 -14.64 0.60 4.46
N ASP A 25 -15.87 0.22 4.83
CA ASP A 25 -17.06 0.38 3.96
C ASP A 25 -17.34 1.86 3.66
N GLU A 26 -17.26 2.75 4.67
CA GLU A 26 -17.42 4.21 4.47
C GLU A 26 -16.36 4.77 3.51
N LEU A 27 -15.11 4.28 3.60
CA LEU A 27 -14.05 4.66 2.66
C LEU A 27 -14.33 4.16 1.24
N LEU A 28 -14.87 2.94 1.08
CA LEU A 28 -15.23 2.41 -0.24
C LEU A 28 -16.38 3.19 -0.88
N GLU A 29 -17.38 3.62 -0.11
CA GLU A 29 -18.44 4.50 -0.58
C GLU A 29 -17.88 5.84 -1.10
N MET A 30 -16.97 6.47 -0.35
CA MET A 30 -16.31 7.71 -0.78
C MET A 30 -15.52 7.54 -2.08
N LEU A 31 -14.92 6.36 -2.31
CA LEU A 31 -14.13 6.09 -3.51
C LEU A 31 -14.99 6.06 -4.79
N GLN A 32 -16.26 5.61 -4.69
CA GLN A 32 -17.14 5.45 -5.85
C GLN A 32 -17.36 6.77 -6.60
N ASP A 33 -17.39 7.89 -5.88
CA ASP A 33 -17.63 9.23 -6.42
C ASP A 33 -16.34 9.94 -6.90
N THR A 34 -15.22 9.24 -6.92
CA THR A 34 -13.91 9.82 -7.28
C THR A 34 -13.20 9.02 -8.36
N GLN A 35 -12.16 9.62 -8.95
CA GLN A 35 -11.22 8.94 -9.84
C GLN A 35 -9.91 8.54 -9.12
N HIS A 36 -9.87 8.68 -7.80
CA HIS A 36 -8.67 8.38 -7.02
C HIS A 36 -8.43 6.87 -6.92
N HIS A 37 -7.17 6.51 -6.79
CA HIS A 37 -6.75 5.15 -6.48
C HIS A 37 -6.66 4.95 -4.97
N LEU A 38 -7.02 3.77 -4.51
CA LEU A 38 -6.99 3.39 -3.10
C LEU A 38 -5.89 2.35 -2.85
N TYR A 39 -4.91 2.69 -2.02
CA TYR A 39 -3.85 1.79 -1.57
C TYR A 39 -4.17 1.32 -0.14
N VAL A 40 -4.54 0.05 0.01
CA VAL A 40 -4.95 -0.54 1.30
C VAL A 40 -3.79 -1.31 1.90
N GLU A 41 -3.27 -0.84 3.03
CA GLU A 41 -2.21 -1.56 3.75
C GLU A 41 -2.78 -2.56 4.73
N THR A 42 -2.47 -3.86 4.54
CA THR A 42 -2.72 -4.89 5.54
C THR A 42 -1.52 -5.03 6.48
N LYS A 43 -1.72 -4.67 7.76
CA LYS A 43 -0.64 -4.63 8.75
C LYS A 43 -0.48 -5.96 9.48
N HIS A 44 0.70 -6.54 9.38
CA HIS A 44 1.08 -7.79 10.02
C HIS A 44 2.34 -7.65 10.91
N PRO A 45 2.46 -8.45 12.00
CA PRO A 45 1.51 -9.48 12.43
C PRO A 45 0.24 -8.87 13.01
N SER A 46 -0.91 -9.41 12.62
CA SER A 46 -2.19 -9.13 13.26
C SER A 46 -2.57 -10.25 14.24
N GLY A 47 -3.30 -9.92 15.31
CA GLY A 47 -3.83 -10.92 16.24
C GLY A 47 -4.94 -11.81 15.64
N GLN A 48 -5.41 -11.48 14.44
CA GLN A 48 -6.49 -12.14 13.73
C GLN A 48 -6.03 -13.01 12.55
N GLY A 49 -4.72 -13.20 12.37
CA GLY A 49 -4.17 -14.07 11.32
C GLY A 49 -4.68 -13.72 9.92
N ASP A 50 -5.35 -14.67 9.31
CA ASP A 50 -5.78 -14.65 7.91
C ASP A 50 -7.06 -13.85 7.65
N ILE A 51 -7.81 -13.54 8.70
CA ILE A 51 -9.14 -12.90 8.60
C ILE A 51 -9.06 -11.50 7.96
N LEU A 52 -7.94 -10.80 8.10
CA LEU A 52 -7.81 -9.42 7.61
C LEU A 52 -8.00 -9.32 6.08
N GLU A 53 -7.30 -10.14 5.31
CA GLU A 53 -7.40 -10.15 3.85
C GLU A 53 -8.74 -10.74 3.38
N GLU A 54 -9.25 -11.76 4.07
CA GLU A 54 -10.56 -12.34 3.76
C GLU A 54 -11.68 -11.32 3.95
N GLN A 55 -11.68 -10.58 5.06
CA GLN A 55 -12.67 -9.53 5.32
C GLN A 55 -12.55 -8.39 4.32
N MET A 56 -11.35 -7.97 3.97
CA MET A 56 -11.13 -6.95 2.96
C MET A 56 -11.73 -7.37 1.61
N VAL A 57 -11.42 -8.58 1.13
CA VAL A 57 -11.98 -9.12 -0.13
C VAL A 57 -13.50 -9.21 -0.06
N LEU A 58 -14.05 -9.64 1.09
CA LEU A 58 -15.48 -9.72 1.29
C LEU A 58 -16.16 -8.35 1.17
N ARG A 59 -15.59 -7.31 1.80
CA ARG A 59 -16.12 -5.93 1.73
C ARG A 59 -16.04 -5.36 0.32
N LEU A 60 -14.92 -5.60 -0.39
CA LEU A 60 -14.78 -5.20 -1.79
C LEU A 60 -15.83 -5.87 -2.70
N ARG A 61 -16.13 -7.14 -2.46
CA ARG A 61 -17.21 -7.84 -3.20
C ARG A 61 -18.58 -7.24 -2.91
N TYR A 62 -18.91 -6.97 -1.64
CA TYR A 62 -20.18 -6.35 -1.27
C TYR A 62 -20.33 -4.94 -1.86
N ALA A 63 -19.25 -4.18 -1.94
CA ALA A 63 -19.24 -2.87 -2.57
C ALA A 63 -19.24 -2.91 -4.11
N GLY A 64 -19.10 -4.09 -4.74
CA GLY A 64 -18.97 -4.23 -6.18
C GLY A 64 -17.62 -3.74 -6.74
N LEU A 65 -16.60 -3.61 -5.89
CA LEU A 65 -15.31 -3.01 -6.21
C LEU A 65 -14.16 -4.04 -6.30
N ILE A 66 -14.47 -5.34 -6.26
CA ILE A 66 -13.43 -6.38 -6.26
C ILE A 66 -12.60 -6.39 -7.55
N ASP A 67 -13.20 -6.01 -8.67
CA ASP A 67 -12.57 -5.95 -9.99
C ASP A 67 -12.18 -4.51 -10.39
N ASP A 68 -12.28 -3.55 -9.48
CA ASP A 68 -11.93 -2.16 -9.77
C ASP A 68 -10.41 -1.97 -9.81
N PRO A 69 -9.83 -1.54 -10.96
CA PRO A 69 -8.38 -1.40 -11.14
C PRO A 69 -7.77 -0.28 -10.30
N ARG A 70 -8.58 0.56 -9.64
CA ARG A 70 -8.13 1.62 -8.75
C ARG A 70 -7.77 1.13 -7.35
N ILE A 71 -8.02 -0.15 -7.02
CA ILE A 71 -7.76 -0.69 -5.70
C ILE A 71 -6.47 -1.52 -5.70
N HIS A 72 -5.53 -1.11 -4.87
CA HIS A 72 -4.22 -1.72 -4.73
C HIS A 72 -4.00 -2.18 -3.29
N ILE A 73 -3.43 -3.37 -3.12
CA ILE A 73 -3.11 -3.90 -1.80
C ILE A 73 -1.62 -3.76 -1.55
N ILE A 74 -1.26 -3.22 -0.40
CA ILE A 74 0.13 -3.11 0.01
C ILE A 74 0.35 -3.83 1.34
N SER A 75 1.48 -4.51 1.51
CA SER A 75 1.82 -5.16 2.79
C SER A 75 3.31 -5.45 2.92
N PHE A 76 3.82 -5.35 4.15
CA PHE A 76 5.15 -5.85 4.55
C PHE A 76 5.19 -7.36 4.77
N SER A 77 4.07 -8.05 4.67
CA SER A 77 3.96 -9.50 4.85
C SER A 77 3.85 -10.22 3.53
N HIS A 78 4.87 -11.01 3.17
CA HIS A 78 4.79 -11.86 1.99
C HIS A 78 3.65 -12.89 2.09
N HIS A 79 3.28 -13.30 3.31
CA HIS A 79 2.11 -14.17 3.53
C HIS A 79 0.80 -13.48 3.17
N ALA A 80 0.63 -12.20 3.53
CA ALA A 80 -0.53 -11.40 3.16
C ALA A 80 -0.63 -11.25 1.62
N ILE A 81 0.47 -10.90 0.96
CA ILE A 81 0.55 -10.80 -0.51
C ILE A 81 0.20 -12.13 -1.18
N ARG A 82 0.74 -13.25 -0.68
CA ARG A 82 0.40 -14.58 -1.18
C ARG A 82 -1.07 -14.93 -0.97
N ARG A 83 -1.64 -14.56 0.17
CA ARG A 83 -3.06 -14.78 0.44
C ARG A 83 -3.92 -14.00 -0.55
N MET A 84 -3.60 -12.73 -0.79
CA MET A 84 -4.28 -11.93 -1.80
C MET A 84 -4.13 -12.49 -3.21
N GLN A 85 -2.99 -13.06 -3.57
CA GLN A 85 -2.82 -13.82 -4.82
C GLN A 85 -3.84 -14.95 -4.96
N ASN A 86 -4.18 -15.63 -3.86
CA ASN A 86 -5.14 -16.75 -3.89
C ASN A 86 -6.60 -16.27 -3.86
N LEU A 87 -6.90 -15.19 -3.10
CA LEU A 87 -8.27 -14.68 -2.91
C LEU A 87 -8.77 -13.82 -4.08
N ALA A 88 -7.85 -13.03 -4.66
CA ALA A 88 -8.14 -12.07 -5.73
C ALA A 88 -6.89 -11.91 -6.64
N PRO A 89 -6.59 -12.90 -7.51
CA PRO A 89 -5.35 -12.94 -8.30
C PRO A 89 -5.21 -11.81 -9.31
N HIS A 90 -6.28 -11.17 -9.71
CA HIS A 90 -6.32 -10.04 -10.65
C HIS A 90 -5.99 -8.69 -9.99
N MET A 91 -6.09 -8.58 -8.66
CA MET A 91 -5.80 -7.33 -7.95
C MET A 91 -4.30 -7.04 -7.89
N ASP A 92 -3.94 -5.76 -7.93
CA ASP A 92 -2.58 -5.31 -7.68
C ASP A 92 -2.15 -5.56 -6.23
N ARG A 93 -0.95 -6.10 -6.09
CA ARG A 93 -0.37 -6.52 -4.81
C ARG A 93 1.07 -6.04 -4.71
N ILE A 94 1.31 -5.03 -3.89
CA ILE A 94 2.62 -4.42 -3.70
C ILE A 94 3.26 -4.99 -2.44
N TYR A 95 4.36 -5.69 -2.62
CA TYR A 95 5.13 -6.22 -1.49
C TYR A 95 6.10 -5.17 -0.97
N LEU A 96 5.85 -4.63 0.22
CA LEU A 96 6.69 -3.63 0.88
C LEU A 96 7.88 -4.31 1.55
N ARG A 97 9.08 -3.76 1.34
CA ARG A 97 10.34 -4.28 1.88
C ARG A 97 10.85 -3.37 3.01
N ARG A 98 11.24 -3.99 4.14
CA ARG A 98 11.86 -3.27 5.26
C ARG A 98 13.33 -3.00 5.01
N ASP A 99 13.86 -1.93 5.59
CA ASP A 99 15.25 -1.50 5.36
C ASP A 99 16.30 -2.51 5.79
N TRP A 100 16.04 -3.30 6.85
CA TRP A 100 16.95 -4.33 7.32
C TRP A 100 16.96 -5.62 6.48
N GLU A 101 16.04 -5.78 5.55
CA GLU A 101 15.99 -6.91 4.63
C GLU A 101 16.97 -6.66 3.48
N ARG A 102 18.23 -7.11 3.66
CA ARG A 102 19.37 -6.75 2.78
C ARG A 102 19.18 -7.09 1.31
N HIS A 103 18.46 -8.16 1.00
CA HIS A 103 18.23 -8.61 -0.37
C HIS A 103 16.74 -8.80 -0.62
N VAL A 104 16.30 -8.55 -1.87
CA VAL A 104 14.99 -9.04 -2.29
C VAL A 104 15.05 -10.56 -2.25
N ASN A 105 14.36 -11.15 -1.28
CA ASN A 105 14.35 -12.59 -1.13
C ASN A 105 13.56 -13.21 -2.30
N ARG A 106 14.28 -13.76 -3.27
CA ARG A 106 13.65 -14.36 -4.44
C ARG A 106 12.57 -15.40 -4.11
N PRO A 107 12.78 -16.33 -3.15
CA PRO A 107 11.72 -17.25 -2.75
C PRO A 107 10.44 -16.54 -2.28
N ASP A 108 10.52 -15.49 -1.47
CA ASP A 108 9.34 -14.75 -0.99
C ASP A 108 8.57 -14.12 -2.15
N VAL A 109 9.28 -13.52 -3.10
CA VAL A 109 8.66 -12.92 -4.30
C VAL A 109 8.05 -13.99 -5.20
N MET A 110 8.77 -15.09 -5.45
CA MET A 110 8.26 -16.21 -6.25
C MET A 110 6.99 -16.84 -5.65
N LEU A 111 6.96 -16.98 -4.31
CA LEU A 111 5.82 -17.60 -3.61
C LEU A 111 4.64 -16.66 -3.47
N SER A 112 4.88 -15.37 -3.27
CA SER A 112 3.82 -14.37 -3.07
C SER A 112 3.33 -13.74 -4.36
N LYS A 113 4.13 -13.77 -5.43
CA LYS A 113 3.83 -13.23 -6.75
C LYS A 113 3.24 -11.80 -6.68
N PRO A 114 3.98 -10.84 -6.12
CA PRO A 114 3.54 -9.44 -6.10
C PRO A 114 3.50 -8.89 -7.53
N THR A 115 2.67 -7.87 -7.75
CA THR A 115 2.65 -7.12 -9.02
C THR A 115 3.62 -5.94 -9.01
N ALA A 116 4.06 -5.49 -7.82
CA ALA A 116 5.07 -4.46 -7.65
C ALA A 116 5.86 -4.66 -6.34
N LEU A 117 7.03 -4.03 -6.24
CA LEU A 117 7.87 -4.02 -5.03
C LEU A 117 7.91 -2.62 -4.42
N GLY A 118 7.65 -2.52 -3.11
CA GLY A 118 7.76 -1.28 -2.35
C GLY A 118 9.05 -1.22 -1.54
N VAL A 119 9.78 -0.10 -1.63
CA VAL A 119 11.03 0.15 -0.89
C VAL A 119 11.05 1.56 -0.30
N SER A 120 11.85 1.76 0.76
CA SER A 120 12.05 3.11 1.30
C SER A 120 12.94 3.95 0.40
N LEU A 121 12.76 5.27 0.46
CA LEU A 121 13.64 6.24 -0.23
C LEU A 121 15.11 6.05 0.14
N LEU A 122 15.40 5.85 1.45
CA LEU A 122 16.76 5.61 1.90
C LEU A 122 17.37 4.38 1.22
N ARG A 123 16.62 3.29 1.19
CA ARG A 123 17.07 2.05 0.56
C ARG A 123 17.32 2.23 -0.92
N ALA A 124 16.41 2.88 -1.64
CA ALA A 124 16.54 3.13 -3.07
C ALA A 124 17.77 4.01 -3.38
N LYS A 125 18.04 5.04 -2.58
CA LYS A 125 19.24 5.89 -2.74
C LYS A 125 20.54 5.14 -2.48
N LEU A 126 20.57 4.26 -1.47
CA LEU A 126 21.76 3.45 -1.17
C LEU A 126 22.00 2.33 -2.20
N GLN A 127 20.96 1.85 -2.83
CA GLN A 127 21.00 0.76 -3.80
C GLN A 127 20.05 1.02 -4.97
N PRO A 128 20.38 1.94 -5.90
CA PRO A 128 19.48 2.30 -7.02
C PRO A 128 19.05 1.11 -7.89
N ALA A 129 19.88 0.07 -8.00
CA ALA A 129 19.56 -1.15 -8.74
C ALA A 129 18.35 -1.94 -8.18
N ILE A 130 17.79 -1.51 -7.04
CA ILE A 130 16.55 -2.10 -6.51
C ILE A 130 15.31 -1.59 -7.25
N ILE A 131 15.40 -0.44 -7.90
CA ILE A 131 14.33 0.14 -8.73
C ILE A 131 14.19 -0.74 -9.98
N GLY A 132 12.98 -1.20 -10.26
CA GLY A 132 12.71 -2.14 -11.35
C GLY A 132 13.24 -3.57 -11.12
N ALA A 133 13.68 -3.89 -9.88
CA ALA A 133 14.23 -5.21 -9.59
C ALA A 133 13.24 -6.33 -9.95
N GLN A 134 13.77 -7.39 -10.55
CA GLN A 134 13.02 -8.55 -11.04
C GLN A 134 11.98 -8.21 -12.15
N GLY A 135 12.11 -7.06 -12.80
CA GLY A 135 11.17 -6.59 -13.82
C GLY A 135 9.82 -6.14 -13.24
N LEU A 136 9.75 -5.86 -11.94
CA LEU A 136 8.55 -5.39 -11.28
C LEU A 136 8.57 -3.86 -11.09
N PRO A 137 7.41 -3.19 -11.24
CA PRO A 137 7.26 -1.79 -10.90
C PRO A 137 7.68 -1.49 -9.46
N THR A 138 8.18 -0.28 -9.22
CA THR A 138 8.66 0.17 -7.91
C THR A 138 7.71 1.17 -7.27
N TYR A 139 7.26 0.87 -6.05
CA TYR A 139 6.57 1.76 -5.15
C TYR A 139 7.56 2.32 -4.12
N LEU A 140 7.77 3.64 -4.11
CA LEU A 140 8.75 4.31 -3.24
C LEU A 140 8.06 5.07 -2.10
N TRP A 141 8.48 4.84 -0.86
CA TRP A 141 7.93 5.47 0.34
C TRP A 141 9.04 5.91 1.31
N THR A 142 8.94 6.95 2.11
CA THR A 142 8.06 8.11 1.96
C THR A 142 8.89 9.23 1.38
N VAL A 143 8.41 9.91 0.36
CA VAL A 143 9.16 10.90 -0.41
C VAL A 143 8.48 12.25 -0.28
N ASP A 144 8.97 13.10 0.65
CA ASP A 144 8.31 14.36 1.00
C ASP A 144 9.04 15.61 0.48
N LYS A 145 10.28 15.47 0.02
CA LYS A 145 11.07 16.60 -0.48
C LYS A 145 11.06 16.68 -2.00
N PRO A 146 10.92 17.88 -2.59
CA PRO A 146 10.90 18.05 -4.04
C PRO A 146 12.12 17.47 -4.78
N GLU A 147 13.32 17.62 -4.18
CA GLU A 147 14.54 17.05 -4.76
C GLU A 147 14.52 15.52 -4.79
N ASP A 148 13.91 14.88 -3.80
CA ASP A 148 13.75 13.44 -3.75
C ASP A 148 12.68 12.94 -4.72
N MET A 149 11.61 13.71 -4.94
CA MET A 149 10.58 13.43 -5.93
C MET A 149 11.16 13.48 -7.35
N LYS A 150 11.92 14.52 -7.67
CA LYS A 150 12.64 14.64 -8.95
C LYS A 150 13.65 13.51 -9.16
N TRP A 151 14.37 13.15 -8.09
CA TRP A 151 15.29 12.02 -8.12
C TRP A 151 14.56 10.70 -8.40
N ALA A 152 13.44 10.44 -7.73
CA ALA A 152 12.65 9.25 -7.94
C ALA A 152 12.13 9.14 -9.38
N TRP A 153 11.59 10.24 -9.92
CA TRP A 153 11.15 10.34 -11.31
C TRP A 153 12.28 10.04 -12.29
N ALA A 154 13.43 10.68 -12.12
CA ALA A 154 14.61 10.51 -12.99
C ALA A 154 15.19 9.08 -12.94
N ASN A 155 14.93 8.33 -11.87
CA ASN A 155 15.38 6.94 -11.73
C ASN A 155 14.32 5.89 -12.11
N GLY A 156 13.18 6.31 -12.67
CA GLY A 156 12.16 5.39 -13.19
C GLY A 156 11.34 4.72 -12.10
N VAL A 157 11.06 5.42 -11.01
CA VAL A 157 10.12 4.97 -9.99
C VAL A 157 8.70 5.09 -10.53
N ASP A 158 7.91 4.03 -10.44
CA ASP A 158 6.56 3.96 -11.04
C ASP A 158 5.49 4.59 -10.14
N MET A 159 5.62 4.42 -8.82
CA MET A 159 4.66 4.88 -7.82
C MET A 159 5.38 5.55 -6.66
N LEU A 160 4.90 6.72 -6.23
CA LEU A 160 5.51 7.51 -5.18
C LEU A 160 4.51 7.79 -4.06
N ALA A 161 4.86 7.42 -2.83
CA ALA A 161 4.08 7.75 -1.64
C ALA A 161 4.68 8.97 -0.93
N THR A 162 3.85 9.97 -0.69
CA THR A 162 4.23 11.24 -0.06
C THR A 162 3.14 11.75 0.88
N ASN A 163 3.53 12.51 1.91
CA ASN A 163 2.63 13.31 2.71
C ASN A 163 2.38 14.71 2.10
N GLN A 164 3.00 15.02 0.94
CA GLN A 164 2.94 16.30 0.27
C GLN A 164 2.46 16.14 -1.20
N PRO A 165 1.21 15.68 -1.44
CA PRO A 165 0.76 15.34 -2.79
C PRO A 165 0.77 16.53 -3.76
N GLU A 166 0.39 17.72 -3.30
CA GLU A 166 0.42 18.94 -4.12
C GLU A 166 1.85 19.30 -4.54
N VAL A 167 2.82 19.16 -3.61
CA VAL A 167 4.24 19.40 -3.92
C VAL A 167 4.74 18.38 -4.95
N ALA A 168 4.30 17.11 -4.84
CA ALA A 168 4.68 16.06 -5.78
C ALA A 168 4.20 16.37 -7.21
N LEU A 169 2.94 16.78 -7.36
CA LEU A 169 2.39 17.17 -8.67
C LEU A 169 3.21 18.29 -9.31
N HIS A 170 3.50 19.36 -8.57
CA HIS A 170 4.33 20.47 -9.09
C HIS A 170 5.80 20.07 -9.35
N ALA A 171 6.35 19.11 -8.59
CA ALA A 171 7.73 18.68 -8.77
C ALA A 171 7.93 17.81 -10.03
N ILE A 172 6.89 17.16 -10.52
CA ILE A 172 6.93 16.22 -11.65
C ILE A 172 6.46 16.87 -12.96
N GLU A 173 5.73 17.98 -12.91
CA GLU A 173 5.26 18.76 -14.08
C GLU A 173 6.37 19.50 -14.84
N LEU A 174 7.63 19.14 -14.62
CA LEU A 174 8.81 19.65 -15.33
C LEU A 174 9.24 18.62 -16.41
#